data_bf26814b3b660028afa6f1e5bc38e274
#
_entry.id   bf26814b3b660028afa6f1e5bc38e274
#
_cell.length_a   1.000
_cell.length_b   1.000
_cell.length_c   1.000
_cell.angle_alpha   90.00
_cell.angle_beta   90.00
_cell.angle_gamma   90.00
#
_symmetry.space_group_name_H-M   'P 1'
#
loop_
_entity.id
_entity.type
_entity.pdbx_description
1 polymer ?
#
loop_
_entity_poly.entity_id
_entity_poly.type
_entity_poly.pdbx_seq_one_letter_code
_entity_poly.pdbx_strand_id
1 'polypeptide(L)'
;MLVSRRLPSWLRQNLGEGGGHGETAGLIAELELETVCSSAKCPNRLECWSSGTATFMILGNVCTRPCGFCSVPKGKTEELEDDEPERVAEAARRLGLKHVVITSVTRDDLPDGGADHFRRTVEAVRQATGASIEVLVPDFIGKSGALEQLLKSRPDVFNHNTETVPRLYRQVRGRKSVYEWTLKLLADTKKIMPGTKTKSGLMLGLGETREELLQVFTDLLNHDVDFLTLGQYLQPTL
;
A
#
# COMPACT_ATOMS: atom_id res chain seq x y z
N MET A 1 -38.52 15.61 9.24
CA MET A 1 -37.42 16.59 9.09
C MET A 1 -36.13 15.85 8.82
N LEU A 2 -35.64 15.90 7.58
CA LEU A 2 -34.33 15.39 7.22
C LEU A 2 -33.29 16.37 7.79
N VAL A 3 -32.66 16.01 8.89
CA VAL A 3 -31.52 16.77 9.42
C VAL A 3 -30.38 16.57 8.42
N SER A 4 -30.10 17.62 7.66
CA SER A 4 -28.90 17.69 6.81
C SER A 4 -27.68 17.51 7.71
N ARG A 5 -27.12 16.29 7.77
CA ARG A 5 -25.87 16.00 8.48
C ARG A 5 -24.70 16.55 7.65
N ARG A 6 -24.45 17.85 7.80
CA ARG A 6 -23.20 18.41 7.27
C ARG A 6 -22.03 17.74 7.98
N LEU A 7 -21.07 17.25 7.21
CA LEU A 7 -19.83 16.71 7.76
C LEU A 7 -19.16 17.76 8.68
N PRO A 8 -18.59 17.35 9.82
CA PRO A 8 -17.77 18.22 10.65
C PRO A 8 -16.71 18.97 9.84
N SER A 9 -16.31 20.15 10.27
CA SER A 9 -15.37 20.99 9.52
C SER A 9 -14.02 20.29 9.25
N TRP A 10 -13.58 19.46 10.17
CA TRP A 10 -12.34 18.68 10.07
C TRP A 10 -12.41 17.48 9.10
N LEU A 11 -13.62 17.08 8.64
CA LEU A 11 -13.83 16.10 7.58
C LEU A 11 -14.10 16.76 6.21
N ARG A 12 -14.13 18.10 6.14
CA ARG A 12 -14.30 18.78 4.87
C ARG A 12 -12.96 18.83 4.15
N GLN A 13 -12.91 18.24 2.98
CA GLN A 13 -11.75 18.36 2.11
C GLN A 13 -11.71 19.77 1.49
N ASN A 14 -10.60 20.44 1.59
CA ASN A 14 -10.32 21.62 0.78
C ASN A 14 -9.92 21.13 -0.62
N LEU A 15 -10.82 21.30 -1.57
CA LEU A 15 -10.45 21.17 -2.99
C LEU A 15 -9.51 22.34 -3.27
N GLY A 16 -8.21 22.09 -3.33
CA GLY A 16 -7.22 23.11 -3.63
C GLY A 16 -7.56 23.83 -4.93
N GLU A 17 -7.41 25.14 -4.95
CA GLU A 17 -7.67 25.99 -6.13
C GLU A 17 -6.65 25.79 -7.27
N GLY A 18 -5.72 24.84 -7.13
CA GLY A 18 -4.66 24.54 -8.10
C GLY A 18 -4.98 23.36 -9.02
N GLY A 19 -4.63 23.48 -10.29
CA GLY A 19 -4.79 22.45 -11.33
C GLY A 19 -4.02 21.13 -11.11
N GLY A 20 -3.27 20.97 -10.00
CA GLY A 20 -2.39 19.83 -9.73
C GLY A 20 -3.06 18.45 -9.77
N HIS A 21 -4.36 18.36 -9.43
CA HIS A 21 -5.11 17.10 -9.61
C HIS A 21 -5.16 16.67 -11.09
N GLY A 22 -5.46 17.62 -12.01
CA GLY A 22 -5.53 17.36 -13.46
C GLY A 22 -4.16 17.00 -14.03
N GLU A 23 -3.10 17.66 -13.58
CA GLU A 23 -1.72 17.37 -13.99
C GLU A 23 -1.29 15.98 -13.53
N THR A 24 -1.53 15.62 -12.26
CA THR A 24 -1.25 14.28 -11.73
C THR A 24 -2.05 13.21 -12.47
N ALA A 25 -3.37 13.44 -12.68
CA ALA A 25 -4.22 12.51 -13.42
C ALA A 25 -3.76 12.32 -14.87
N GLY A 26 -3.41 13.41 -15.56
CA GLY A 26 -2.89 13.39 -16.93
C GLY A 26 -1.58 12.61 -17.03
N LEU A 27 -0.65 12.82 -16.11
CA LEU A 27 0.62 12.12 -16.08
C LEU A 27 0.46 10.61 -15.81
N ILE A 28 -0.39 10.23 -14.86
CA ILE A 28 -0.69 8.82 -14.58
C ILE A 28 -1.28 8.13 -15.82
N ALA A 29 -2.19 8.81 -16.53
CA ALA A 29 -2.77 8.27 -17.76
C ALA A 29 -1.77 8.22 -18.93
N GLU A 30 -0.95 9.26 -19.11
CA GLU A 30 0.10 9.32 -20.13
C GLU A 30 1.11 8.18 -20.02
N LEU A 31 1.49 7.85 -18.77
CA LEU A 31 2.46 6.80 -18.46
C LEU A 31 1.81 5.42 -18.24
N GLU A 32 0.51 5.29 -18.48
CA GLU A 32 -0.24 4.03 -18.33
C GLU A 32 -0.01 3.36 -16.97
N LEU A 33 -0.02 4.18 -15.89
CA LEU A 33 0.26 3.71 -14.53
C LEU A 33 -1.00 3.48 -13.72
N GLU A 34 -0.98 2.46 -12.89
CA GLU A 34 -2.01 2.19 -11.91
C GLU A 34 -1.71 2.85 -10.55
N THR A 35 -2.76 3.27 -9.86
CA THR A 35 -2.63 3.83 -8.51
C THR A 35 -3.66 3.24 -7.55
N VAL A 36 -3.27 3.03 -6.30
CA VAL A 36 -4.22 2.68 -5.23
C VAL A 36 -5.28 3.76 -5.07
N CYS A 37 -4.92 5.02 -5.33
CA CYS A 37 -5.84 6.14 -5.23
C CYS A 37 -7.08 5.97 -6.14
N SER A 38 -6.89 5.40 -7.32
CA SER A 38 -7.97 5.07 -8.27
C SER A 38 -8.62 3.73 -7.94
N SER A 39 -7.83 2.66 -7.82
CA SER A 39 -8.32 1.29 -7.68
C SER A 39 -9.02 1.04 -6.34
N ALA A 40 -8.57 1.68 -5.25
CA ALA A 40 -9.22 1.63 -3.95
C ALA A 40 -10.34 2.68 -3.78
N LYS A 41 -10.65 3.48 -4.79
CA LYS A 41 -11.65 4.57 -4.72
C LYS A 41 -11.41 5.50 -3.53
N CYS A 42 -10.14 5.86 -3.30
CA CYS A 42 -9.70 6.61 -2.13
C CYS A 42 -10.41 7.97 -2.05
N PRO A 43 -11.07 8.32 -0.94
CA PRO A 43 -11.76 9.62 -0.80
C PRO A 43 -10.78 10.80 -0.78
N ASN A 44 -9.52 10.57 -0.40
CA ASN A 44 -8.49 11.62 -0.30
C ASN A 44 -7.76 11.88 -1.64
N ARG A 45 -8.14 11.17 -2.73
CA ARG A 45 -7.45 11.26 -4.02
C ARG A 45 -7.33 12.69 -4.53
N LEU A 46 -8.40 13.49 -4.45
CA LEU A 46 -8.38 14.87 -4.93
C LEU A 46 -7.36 15.72 -4.19
N GLU A 47 -7.31 15.62 -2.87
CA GLU A 47 -6.35 16.35 -2.02
C GLU A 47 -4.92 15.90 -2.28
N CYS A 48 -4.65 14.59 -2.27
CA CYS A 48 -3.33 14.03 -2.51
C CYS A 48 -2.79 14.40 -3.91
N TRP A 49 -3.61 14.25 -4.94
CA TRP A 49 -3.19 14.55 -6.31
C TRP A 49 -3.01 16.05 -6.55
N SER A 50 -3.81 16.91 -5.90
CA SER A 50 -3.57 18.36 -5.92
C SER A 50 -2.25 18.75 -5.26
N SER A 51 -1.74 17.90 -4.35
CA SER A 51 -0.45 18.07 -3.68
C SER A 51 0.70 17.35 -4.41
N GLY A 52 0.47 16.81 -5.61
CA GLY A 52 1.46 16.03 -6.34
C GLY A 52 1.83 14.71 -5.65
N THR A 53 0.93 14.11 -4.87
CA THR A 53 1.17 12.86 -4.14
C THR A 53 0.33 11.74 -4.72
N ALA A 54 0.96 10.62 -5.12
CA ALA A 54 0.29 9.40 -5.57
C ALA A 54 0.95 8.16 -4.96
N THR A 55 0.14 7.11 -4.74
CA THR A 55 0.64 5.78 -4.37
C THR A 55 0.54 4.90 -5.60
N PHE A 56 1.70 4.56 -6.17
CA PHE A 56 1.78 3.72 -7.36
C PHE A 56 1.44 2.27 -7.01
N MET A 57 0.65 1.63 -7.88
CA MET A 57 0.30 0.22 -7.75
C MET A 57 0.88 -0.52 -8.96
N ILE A 58 1.88 -1.34 -8.71
CA ILE A 58 2.62 -2.11 -9.72
C ILE A 58 2.10 -3.55 -9.84
N LEU A 59 2.60 -4.27 -10.85
CA LEU A 59 2.25 -5.66 -11.14
C LEU A 59 0.83 -5.84 -11.70
N GLY A 60 0.29 -4.77 -12.30
CA GLY A 60 -1.05 -4.75 -12.90
C GLY A 60 -2.16 -4.38 -11.91
N ASN A 61 -3.41 -4.56 -12.32
CA ASN A 61 -4.60 -4.10 -11.61
C ASN A 61 -5.55 -5.22 -11.19
N VAL A 62 -5.17 -6.51 -11.34
CA VAL A 62 -5.96 -7.69 -10.95
C VAL A 62 -5.21 -8.49 -9.89
N CYS A 63 -5.86 -8.71 -8.73
CA CYS A 63 -5.27 -9.39 -7.59
C CYS A 63 -5.64 -10.88 -7.56
N THR A 64 -4.71 -11.75 -7.12
CA THR A 64 -4.96 -13.18 -6.93
C THR A 64 -5.68 -13.50 -5.61
N ARG A 65 -5.88 -12.50 -4.72
CA ARG A 65 -6.49 -12.72 -3.40
C ARG A 65 -7.81 -11.98 -3.20
N PRO A 66 -8.84 -12.64 -2.62
CA PRO A 66 -10.17 -12.09 -2.44
C PRO A 66 -10.34 -11.40 -1.07
N CYS A 67 -9.50 -10.42 -0.73
CA CYS A 67 -9.68 -9.66 0.51
C CYS A 67 -11.00 -8.89 0.48
N GLY A 68 -11.84 -9.09 1.54
CA GLY A 68 -13.20 -8.54 1.56
C GLY A 68 -13.30 -7.02 1.67
N PHE A 69 -12.24 -6.37 2.15
CA PHE A 69 -12.17 -4.90 2.30
C PHE A 69 -11.69 -4.17 1.04
N CYS A 70 -11.14 -4.88 0.05
CA CYS A 70 -10.41 -4.29 -1.06
C CYS A 70 -11.26 -4.16 -2.31
N SER A 71 -11.25 -2.98 -2.94
CA SER A 71 -11.95 -2.68 -4.19
C SER A 71 -11.22 -3.16 -5.45
N VAL A 72 -9.95 -3.58 -5.34
CA VAL A 72 -9.17 -4.05 -6.49
C VAL A 72 -9.84 -5.29 -7.11
N PRO A 73 -9.96 -5.35 -8.45
CA PRO A 73 -10.50 -6.52 -9.16
C PRO A 73 -9.74 -7.81 -8.83
N LYS A 74 -10.45 -8.93 -8.80
CA LYS A 74 -9.89 -10.26 -8.48
C LYS A 74 -10.09 -11.18 -9.66
N GLY A 75 -9.05 -11.95 -10.00
CA GLY A 75 -9.16 -12.89 -11.13
C GLY A 75 -7.84 -13.32 -11.72
N LYS A 76 -7.89 -13.60 -13.03
CA LYS A 76 -6.70 -13.92 -13.82
C LYS A 76 -5.88 -12.64 -14.01
N THR A 77 -4.65 -12.68 -13.62
CA THR A 77 -3.67 -11.59 -13.74
C THR A 77 -3.17 -11.46 -15.18
N GLU A 78 -2.70 -10.27 -15.50
CA GLU A 78 -2.06 -9.95 -16.77
C GLU A 78 -0.56 -10.28 -16.74
N GLU A 79 0.09 -10.27 -17.89
CA GLU A 79 1.53 -10.39 -17.99
C GLU A 79 2.21 -9.15 -17.37
N LEU A 80 3.45 -9.33 -16.92
CA LEU A 80 4.23 -8.22 -16.36
C LEU A 80 4.70 -7.30 -17.48
N GLU A 81 4.61 -6.02 -17.24
CA GLU A 81 5.17 -5.00 -18.11
C GLU A 81 6.61 -4.70 -17.67
N ASP A 82 7.56 -5.04 -18.53
CA ASP A 82 8.98 -4.95 -18.18
C ASP A 82 9.47 -3.51 -17.96
N ASP A 83 8.80 -2.53 -18.55
CA ASP A 83 9.10 -1.09 -18.48
C ASP A 83 8.31 -0.33 -17.38
N GLU A 84 7.42 -1.02 -16.64
CA GLU A 84 6.65 -0.39 -15.55
C GLU A 84 7.56 0.29 -14.50
N PRO A 85 8.71 -0.29 -14.08
CA PRO A 85 9.63 0.37 -13.17
C PRO A 85 10.13 1.74 -13.63
N GLU A 86 10.48 1.86 -14.91
CA GLU A 86 10.97 3.09 -15.53
C GLU A 86 9.86 4.14 -15.64
N ARG A 87 8.64 3.72 -15.98
CA ARG A 87 7.47 4.61 -16.04
C ARG A 87 7.10 5.15 -14.66
N VAL A 88 7.16 4.33 -13.61
CA VAL A 88 6.96 4.77 -12.21
C VAL A 88 8.04 5.77 -11.80
N ALA A 89 9.30 5.51 -12.14
CA ALA A 89 10.41 6.41 -11.87
C ALA A 89 10.26 7.77 -12.59
N GLU A 90 9.83 7.77 -13.85
CA GLU A 90 9.54 8.98 -14.61
C GLU A 90 8.38 9.78 -14.01
N ALA A 91 7.30 9.10 -13.60
CA ALA A 91 6.19 9.76 -12.90
C ALA A 91 6.66 10.43 -11.60
N ALA A 92 7.42 9.70 -10.77
CA ALA A 92 7.94 10.22 -9.52
C ALA A 92 8.85 11.45 -9.72
N ARG A 93 9.69 11.41 -10.76
CA ARG A 93 10.56 12.53 -11.17
C ARG A 93 9.76 13.74 -11.64
N ARG A 94 8.79 13.56 -12.54
CA ARG A 94 7.98 14.66 -13.11
C ARG A 94 7.08 15.30 -12.07
N LEU A 95 6.55 14.52 -11.12
CA LEU A 95 5.77 15.03 -9.98
C LEU A 95 6.64 15.68 -8.89
N GLY A 96 7.97 15.58 -8.98
CA GLY A 96 8.88 16.13 -7.99
C GLY A 96 8.68 15.55 -6.58
N LEU A 97 8.34 14.26 -6.49
CA LEU A 97 8.01 13.62 -5.22
C LEU A 97 9.22 13.57 -4.30
N LYS A 98 8.98 13.87 -3.02
CA LYS A 98 9.98 13.73 -1.94
C LYS A 98 9.84 12.40 -1.19
N HIS A 99 8.69 11.78 -1.30
CA HIS A 99 8.37 10.47 -0.75
C HIS A 99 7.52 9.70 -1.75
N VAL A 100 7.97 8.52 -2.13
CA VAL A 100 7.29 7.67 -3.11
C VAL A 100 6.80 6.42 -2.42
N VAL A 101 5.49 6.15 -2.51
CA VAL A 101 4.91 4.91 -2.02
C VAL A 101 4.63 3.99 -3.21
N ILE A 102 5.20 2.80 -3.16
CA ILE A 102 5.04 1.74 -4.16
C ILE A 102 4.32 0.57 -3.50
N THR A 103 3.20 0.17 -4.07
CA THR A 103 2.46 -1.02 -3.64
C THR A 103 2.14 -1.91 -4.82
N SER A 104 1.51 -3.04 -4.61
CA SER A 104 1.11 -3.94 -5.69
C SER A 104 -0.19 -4.66 -5.39
N VAL A 105 -0.76 -5.25 -6.43
CA VAL A 105 -1.67 -6.39 -6.27
C VAL A 105 -0.90 -7.61 -5.78
N THR A 106 -1.56 -8.57 -5.13
CA THR A 106 -0.91 -9.85 -4.81
C THR A 106 -0.80 -10.70 -6.08
N ARG A 107 0.38 -11.26 -6.31
CA ARG A 107 0.74 -12.10 -7.46
C ARG A 107 1.20 -13.49 -6.99
N ASP A 108 0.27 -14.25 -6.37
CA ASP A 108 0.55 -15.65 -5.96
C ASP A 108 0.95 -16.55 -7.13
N ASP A 109 0.61 -16.14 -8.36
CA ASP A 109 0.95 -16.81 -9.62
C ASP A 109 2.44 -16.69 -9.98
N LEU A 110 3.13 -15.62 -9.55
CA LEU A 110 4.56 -15.44 -9.82
C LEU A 110 5.42 -16.28 -8.85
N PRO A 111 6.55 -16.82 -9.30
CA PRO A 111 7.45 -17.64 -8.47
C PRO A 111 7.93 -16.92 -7.20
N ASP A 112 8.24 -15.63 -7.31
CA ASP A 112 8.74 -14.76 -6.24
C ASP A 112 7.67 -13.83 -5.65
N GLY A 113 6.40 -13.94 -6.09
CA GLY A 113 5.33 -13.04 -5.67
C GLY A 113 5.48 -11.58 -6.12
N GLY A 114 6.37 -11.31 -7.08
CA GLY A 114 6.68 -9.98 -7.62
C GLY A 114 7.82 -9.24 -6.89
N ALA A 115 8.58 -9.93 -6.05
CA ALA A 115 9.65 -9.32 -5.27
C ALA A 115 10.76 -8.69 -6.13
N ASP A 116 11.13 -9.30 -7.26
CA ASP A 116 12.12 -8.73 -8.18
C ASP A 116 11.59 -7.48 -8.88
N HIS A 117 10.33 -7.47 -9.24
CA HIS A 117 9.71 -6.29 -9.85
C HIS A 117 9.66 -5.10 -8.88
N PHE A 118 9.32 -5.34 -7.60
CA PHE A 118 9.48 -4.33 -6.54
C PHE A 118 10.91 -3.81 -6.45
N ARG A 119 11.90 -4.71 -6.44
CA ARG A 119 13.32 -4.34 -6.39
C ARG A 119 13.69 -3.42 -7.55
N ARG A 120 13.36 -3.80 -8.79
CA ARG A 120 13.61 -3.01 -10.00
C ARG A 120 12.95 -1.64 -9.91
N THR A 121 11.69 -1.57 -9.46
CA THR A 121 10.95 -0.30 -9.33
C THR A 121 11.59 0.62 -8.29
N VAL A 122 11.98 0.09 -7.12
CA VAL A 122 12.68 0.88 -6.09
C VAL A 122 14.02 1.39 -6.62
N GLU A 123 14.79 0.57 -7.33
CA GLU A 123 16.08 0.96 -7.91
C GLU A 123 15.91 2.05 -8.98
N ALA A 124 14.93 1.91 -9.88
CA ALA A 124 14.63 2.90 -10.92
C ALA A 124 14.22 4.25 -10.32
N VAL A 125 13.29 4.25 -9.33
CA VAL A 125 12.88 5.47 -8.62
C VAL A 125 14.05 6.11 -7.90
N ARG A 126 14.89 5.35 -7.24
CA ARG A 126 16.08 5.85 -6.53
C ARG A 126 17.10 6.50 -7.46
N GLN A 127 17.30 5.94 -8.66
CA GLN A 127 18.17 6.52 -9.68
C GLN A 127 17.61 7.83 -10.28
N ALA A 128 16.30 7.90 -10.45
CA ALA A 128 15.63 9.05 -11.08
C ALA A 128 15.37 10.20 -10.11
N THR A 129 15.33 9.94 -8.79
CA THR A 129 14.90 10.91 -7.77
C THR A 129 15.79 10.85 -6.53
N GLY A 130 15.74 11.91 -5.71
CA GLY A 130 16.27 11.90 -4.34
C GLY A 130 15.21 11.58 -3.27
N ALA A 131 14.08 11.01 -3.66
CA ALA A 131 12.96 10.74 -2.76
C ALA A 131 13.25 9.59 -1.79
N SER A 132 12.65 9.64 -0.61
CA SER A 132 12.52 8.45 0.24
C SER A 132 11.49 7.50 -0.37
N ILE A 133 11.71 6.19 -0.21
CA ILE A 133 10.89 5.17 -0.86
C ILE A 133 10.28 4.25 0.19
N GLU A 134 8.95 4.19 0.19
CA GLU A 134 8.16 3.24 0.96
C GLU A 134 7.63 2.15 0.04
N VAL A 135 7.77 0.89 0.45
CA VAL A 135 7.13 -0.25 -0.21
C VAL A 135 6.03 -0.82 0.67
N LEU A 136 4.80 -0.91 0.15
CA LEU A 136 3.69 -1.63 0.79
C LEU A 136 3.50 -2.97 0.07
N VAL A 137 3.99 -4.03 0.69
CA VAL A 137 4.17 -5.32 0.04
C VAL A 137 3.06 -6.33 0.38
N PRO A 138 2.83 -7.35 -0.48
CA PRO A 138 2.07 -8.54 -0.11
C PRO A 138 2.82 -9.35 0.95
N ASP A 139 2.18 -10.40 1.49
CA ASP A 139 2.75 -11.19 2.58
C ASP A 139 3.84 -12.19 2.15
N PHE A 140 4.04 -12.39 0.86
CA PHE A 140 5.00 -13.36 0.27
C PHE A 140 4.91 -14.79 0.85
N ILE A 141 3.73 -15.21 1.38
CA ILE A 141 3.55 -16.56 1.93
C ILE A 141 3.88 -17.62 0.86
N GLY A 142 4.78 -18.53 1.22
CA GLY A 142 5.22 -19.61 0.33
C GLY A 142 6.22 -19.18 -0.75
N LYS A 143 6.74 -17.94 -0.71
CA LYS A 143 7.72 -17.39 -1.65
C LYS A 143 9.08 -17.28 -1.00
N SER A 144 9.84 -18.39 -1.03
CA SER A 144 11.18 -18.43 -0.43
C SER A 144 12.12 -17.41 -1.10
N GLY A 145 12.86 -16.65 -0.28
CA GLY A 145 13.81 -15.65 -0.76
C GLY A 145 13.22 -14.34 -1.30
N ALA A 146 11.87 -14.21 -1.34
CA ALA A 146 11.21 -13.02 -1.86
C ALA A 146 11.52 -11.77 -1.03
N LEU A 147 11.46 -11.87 0.30
CA LEU A 147 11.80 -10.77 1.20
C LEU A 147 13.24 -10.30 0.99
N GLU A 148 14.18 -11.22 1.00
CA GLU A 148 15.61 -10.95 0.79
C GLU A 148 15.88 -10.33 -0.59
N GLN A 149 15.18 -10.80 -1.63
CA GLN A 149 15.29 -10.25 -2.98
C GLN A 149 14.84 -8.80 -3.03
N LEU A 150 13.68 -8.48 -2.46
CA LEU A 150 13.17 -7.11 -2.40
C LEU A 150 14.11 -6.20 -1.59
N LEU A 151 14.57 -6.66 -0.43
CA LEU A 151 15.40 -5.86 0.48
C LEU A 151 16.79 -5.51 -0.11
N LYS A 152 17.25 -6.16 -1.19
CA LYS A 152 18.45 -5.73 -1.94
C LYS A 152 18.33 -4.29 -2.45
N SER A 153 17.13 -3.84 -2.79
CA SER A 153 16.87 -2.45 -3.23
C SER A 153 16.89 -1.41 -2.11
N ARG A 154 16.95 -1.84 -0.84
CA ARG A 154 17.07 -1.00 0.36
C ARG A 154 16.00 0.09 0.45
N PRO A 155 14.70 -0.27 0.51
CA PRO A 155 13.65 0.72 0.74
C PRO A 155 13.84 1.41 2.08
N ASP A 156 13.46 2.70 2.17
CA ASP A 156 13.59 3.48 3.41
C ASP A 156 12.53 3.06 4.43
N VAL A 157 11.32 2.72 3.93
CA VAL A 157 10.22 2.20 4.73
C VAL A 157 9.69 0.90 4.12
N PHE A 158 9.65 -0.15 4.92
CA PHE A 158 9.00 -1.42 4.58
C PHE A 158 7.66 -1.52 5.29
N ASN A 159 6.58 -1.52 4.53
CA ASN A 159 5.22 -1.53 5.02
C ASN A 159 4.52 -2.85 4.66
N HIS A 160 3.88 -3.46 5.65
CA HIS A 160 2.91 -4.53 5.45
C HIS A 160 1.78 -4.38 6.46
N ASN A 161 0.57 -4.16 5.97
CA ASN A 161 -0.58 -3.89 6.82
C ASN A 161 -1.11 -5.15 7.49
N THR A 162 -1.42 -5.06 8.80
CA THR A 162 -2.22 -6.07 9.52
C THR A 162 -3.68 -6.01 9.10
N GLU A 163 -4.18 -4.84 8.73
CA GLU A 163 -5.53 -4.51 8.27
C GLU A 163 -6.61 -4.63 9.36
N THR A 164 -6.55 -5.63 10.23
CA THR A 164 -7.53 -5.87 11.29
C THR A 164 -6.94 -6.70 12.43
N VAL A 165 -7.76 -6.96 13.47
CA VAL A 165 -7.40 -7.78 14.63
C VAL A 165 -7.46 -9.29 14.34
N PRO A 166 -6.73 -10.16 15.07
CA PRO A 166 -6.63 -11.60 14.79
C PRO A 166 -7.98 -12.30 14.61
N ARG A 167 -8.97 -12.02 15.48
CA ARG A 167 -10.30 -12.62 15.41
C ARG A 167 -11.00 -12.40 14.08
N LEU A 168 -10.80 -11.23 13.45
CA LEU A 168 -11.43 -10.85 12.19
C LEU A 168 -10.57 -11.18 10.96
N TYR A 169 -9.35 -11.65 11.16
CA TYR A 169 -8.35 -11.79 10.10
C TYR A 169 -8.84 -12.64 8.93
N ARG A 170 -9.39 -13.82 9.23
CA ARG A 170 -9.91 -14.74 8.21
C ARG A 170 -11.09 -14.16 7.42
N GLN A 171 -11.97 -13.41 8.09
CA GLN A 171 -13.13 -12.78 7.46
C GLN A 171 -12.73 -11.62 6.55
N VAL A 172 -11.77 -10.79 7.00
CA VAL A 172 -11.36 -9.55 6.35
C VAL A 172 -10.31 -9.80 5.27
N ARG A 173 -9.25 -10.57 5.58
CA ARG A 173 -8.13 -10.85 4.67
C ARG A 173 -8.23 -12.14 3.89
N GLY A 174 -9.20 -13.01 4.24
CA GLY A 174 -9.37 -14.32 3.62
C GLY A 174 -8.52 -15.42 4.23
N ARG A 175 -8.66 -16.65 3.70
CA ARG A 175 -8.10 -17.87 4.32
C ARG A 175 -6.58 -18.02 4.16
N LYS A 176 -5.97 -17.37 3.17
CA LYS A 176 -4.53 -17.50 2.89
C LYS A 176 -3.67 -16.59 3.75
N SER A 177 -4.24 -15.52 4.31
CA SER A 177 -3.49 -14.57 5.12
C SER A 177 -3.44 -15.02 6.58
N VAL A 178 -2.30 -14.84 7.23
CA VAL A 178 -2.01 -15.27 8.61
C VAL A 178 -1.47 -14.09 9.40
N TYR A 179 -2.06 -13.81 10.56
CA TYR A 179 -1.70 -12.66 11.40
C TYR A 179 -0.25 -12.74 11.90
N GLU A 180 0.13 -13.88 12.43
CA GLU A 180 1.48 -14.13 12.96
C GLU A 180 2.55 -14.02 11.86
N TRP A 181 2.18 -14.38 10.63
CA TRP A 181 3.06 -14.21 9.47
C TRP A 181 3.31 -12.73 9.14
N THR A 182 2.27 -11.88 9.27
CA THR A 182 2.41 -10.43 9.10
C THR A 182 3.42 -9.85 10.09
N LEU A 183 3.31 -10.21 11.35
CA LEU A 183 4.26 -9.77 12.39
C LEU A 183 5.68 -10.29 12.11
N LYS A 184 5.79 -11.57 11.77
CA LYS A 184 7.07 -12.19 11.40
C LYS A 184 7.73 -11.49 10.22
N LEU A 185 6.99 -11.16 9.16
CA LEU A 185 7.51 -10.48 7.96
C LEU A 185 8.14 -9.12 8.32
N LEU A 186 7.48 -8.35 9.18
CA LEU A 186 7.99 -7.07 9.67
C LEU A 186 9.25 -7.24 10.52
N ALA A 187 9.25 -8.22 11.45
CA ALA A 187 10.41 -8.51 12.30
C ALA A 187 11.60 -9.06 11.49
N ASP A 188 11.35 -9.92 10.50
CA ASP A 188 12.41 -10.46 9.64
C ASP A 188 13.03 -9.36 8.78
N THR A 189 12.25 -8.37 8.32
CA THR A 189 12.77 -7.18 7.66
C THR A 189 13.81 -6.46 8.53
N LYS A 190 13.49 -6.22 9.81
CA LYS A 190 14.41 -5.59 10.76
C LYS A 190 15.70 -6.40 10.98
N LYS A 191 15.60 -7.74 11.03
CA LYS A 191 16.77 -8.62 11.18
C LYS A 191 17.68 -8.57 9.96
N ILE A 192 17.09 -8.60 8.75
CA ILE A 192 17.85 -8.58 7.48
C ILE A 192 18.43 -7.20 7.22
N MET A 193 17.66 -6.15 7.49
CA MET A 193 18.05 -4.77 7.22
C MET A 193 17.69 -3.84 8.40
N PRO A 194 18.53 -3.79 9.45
CA PRO A 194 18.22 -3.03 10.69
C PRO A 194 18.00 -1.52 10.50
N GLY A 195 18.54 -0.94 9.42
CA GLY A 195 18.39 0.49 9.11
C GLY A 195 17.04 0.87 8.49
N THR A 196 16.27 -0.10 7.96
CA THR A 196 14.96 0.14 7.36
C THR A 196 13.92 0.38 8.44
N LYS A 197 13.07 1.39 8.21
CA LYS A 197 11.88 1.59 9.04
C LYS A 197 10.78 0.62 8.65
N THR A 198 10.09 0.06 9.64
CA THR A 198 8.93 -0.81 9.40
C THR A 198 7.63 -0.09 9.73
N LYS A 199 6.61 -0.38 8.95
CA LYS A 199 5.30 0.24 9.07
C LYS A 199 4.20 -0.80 8.94
N SER A 200 3.09 -0.58 9.64
CA SER A 200 1.86 -1.34 9.48
C SER A 200 0.64 -0.43 9.47
N GLY A 201 -0.51 -0.97 9.08
CA GLY A 201 -1.77 -0.25 9.07
C GLY A 201 -2.93 -1.10 9.54
N LEU A 202 -3.90 -0.46 10.17
CA LEU A 202 -5.18 -1.05 10.57
C LEU A 202 -6.34 -0.19 10.10
N MET A 203 -7.41 -0.85 9.70
CA MET A 203 -8.71 -0.23 9.50
C MET A 203 -9.54 -0.34 10.78
N LEU A 204 -10.24 0.73 11.12
CA LEU A 204 -11.14 0.81 12.26
C LEU A 204 -12.60 0.80 11.78
N GLY A 205 -13.45 0.07 12.52
CA GLY A 205 -14.88 -0.03 12.22
C GLY A 205 -15.30 -1.34 11.54
N LEU A 206 -14.47 -2.39 11.63
CA LEU A 206 -14.77 -3.74 11.15
C LEU A 206 -15.43 -4.63 12.21
N GLY A 207 -15.62 -4.12 13.45
CA GLY A 207 -16.20 -4.85 14.57
C GLY A 207 -15.17 -5.33 15.60
N GLU A 208 -13.97 -4.78 15.56
CA GLU A 208 -12.93 -4.94 16.57
C GLU A 208 -13.31 -4.29 17.89
N THR A 209 -12.83 -4.82 19.02
CA THR A 209 -12.93 -4.17 20.32
C THR A 209 -11.70 -3.32 20.61
N ARG A 210 -11.81 -2.44 21.60
CA ARG A 210 -10.68 -1.62 22.05
C ARG A 210 -9.54 -2.47 22.58
N GLU A 211 -9.86 -3.51 23.32
CA GLU A 211 -8.89 -4.45 23.92
C GLU A 211 -8.12 -5.19 22.83
N GLU A 212 -8.82 -5.64 21.77
CA GLU A 212 -8.19 -6.28 20.63
C GLU A 212 -7.23 -5.33 19.91
N LEU A 213 -7.60 -4.07 19.73
CA LEU A 213 -6.72 -3.05 19.13
C LEU A 213 -5.47 -2.83 19.98
N LEU A 214 -5.62 -2.68 21.30
CA LEU A 214 -4.49 -2.50 22.21
C LEU A 214 -3.56 -3.71 22.19
N GLN A 215 -4.09 -4.92 22.04
CA GLN A 215 -3.28 -6.13 21.88
C GLN A 215 -2.48 -6.07 20.56
N VAL A 216 -3.09 -5.70 19.44
CA VAL A 216 -2.38 -5.53 18.15
C VAL A 216 -1.28 -4.48 18.27
N PHE A 217 -1.52 -3.36 18.96
CA PHE A 217 -0.48 -2.34 19.17
C PHE A 217 0.69 -2.89 19.97
N THR A 218 0.40 -3.69 21.02
CA THR A 218 1.43 -4.38 21.80
C THR A 218 2.21 -5.38 20.95
N ASP A 219 1.52 -6.16 20.11
CA ASP A 219 2.16 -7.13 19.22
C ASP A 219 3.09 -6.43 18.22
N LEU A 220 2.67 -5.33 17.61
CA LEU A 220 3.49 -4.54 16.69
C LEU A 220 4.73 -3.95 17.39
N LEU A 221 4.57 -3.41 18.61
CA LEU A 221 5.69 -2.91 19.41
C LEU A 221 6.69 -4.03 19.75
N ASN A 222 6.22 -5.22 20.13
CA ASN A 222 7.05 -6.38 20.42
C ASN A 222 7.81 -6.91 19.18
N HIS A 223 7.42 -6.49 17.97
CA HIS A 223 8.07 -6.80 16.70
C HIS A 223 8.84 -5.62 16.10
N ASP A 224 9.17 -4.61 16.93
CA ASP A 224 9.94 -3.42 16.57
C ASP A 224 9.37 -2.63 15.36
N VAL A 225 8.05 -2.55 15.25
CA VAL A 225 7.40 -1.76 14.20
C VAL A 225 7.48 -0.27 14.54
N ASP A 226 8.07 0.52 13.63
CA ASP A 226 8.33 1.96 13.87
C ASP A 226 7.09 2.83 13.67
N PHE A 227 6.22 2.49 12.70
CA PHE A 227 5.06 3.30 12.34
C PHE A 227 3.78 2.49 12.30
N LEU A 228 2.69 3.09 12.75
CA LEU A 228 1.35 2.54 12.63
C LEU A 228 0.40 3.59 12.06
N THR A 229 -0.31 3.23 11.00
CA THR A 229 -1.40 4.05 10.44
C THR A 229 -2.75 3.46 10.87
N LEU A 230 -3.64 4.30 11.38
CA LEU A 230 -5.02 3.95 11.66
C LEU A 230 -5.93 4.67 10.66
N GLY A 231 -6.75 3.93 9.93
CA GLY A 231 -7.68 4.46 8.94
C GLY A 231 -9.12 4.02 9.21
N GLN A 232 -10.09 4.83 8.83
CA GLN A 232 -11.50 4.42 8.85
C GLN A 232 -11.76 3.39 7.76
N TYR A 233 -12.40 2.27 8.11
CA TYR A 233 -12.91 1.33 7.12
C TYR A 233 -13.99 1.98 6.27
N LEU A 234 -13.82 1.92 4.97
CA LEU A 234 -14.83 2.34 3.99
C LEU A 234 -15.20 1.12 3.15
N GLN A 235 -16.47 0.75 3.18
CA GLN A 235 -16.96 -0.42 2.46
C GLN A 235 -16.80 -0.22 0.94
N PRO A 236 -16.16 -1.17 0.22
CA PRO A 236 -15.86 -1.03 -1.21
C PRO A 236 -17.10 -1.10 -2.12
N THR A 237 -18.15 -1.76 -1.64
CA THR A 237 -19.45 -1.93 -2.34
C THR A 237 -20.58 -1.75 -1.34
N LEU A 238 -21.78 -1.45 -1.84
CA LEU A 238 -23.02 -1.43 -1.04
C LEU A 238 -23.45 -2.83 -0.66
#